data_9673512ed66a504fc24bca0ba4ce1096
#
_entry.id   9673512ed66a504fc24bca0ba4ce1096
#
_cell.length_a   1.000
_cell.length_b   1.000
_cell.length_c   1.000
_cell.angle_alpha   90.00
_cell.angle_beta   90.00
_cell.angle_gamma   90.00
#
_symmetry.space_group_name_H-M   'P 1'
#
loop_
_entity.id
_entity.type
_entity.pdbx_description
1 polymer ?
#
loop_
_entity_poly.entity_id
_entity_poly.type
_entity_poly.pdbx_seq_one_letter_code
_entity_poly.pdbx_strand_id
1 'polypeptide(L)'
;MDQKLRNEIQILVNNYKYGDFKKVLSKCSSLVKKYPNNDFLWNLTGLSFQKIGNQENAVTSFKNAIDHNPKNNSAKNNLGISYKIMRRYSEAEKIFSELLIDNPNYVNAIINLANLKKDTYFLDEATSYYKKALSIDENLPELHLNISSILQVKNKMDEAKAHLFKALKLKNNFTEADHTLSMLLDYKNEDSSDHLSSMLDKIKDSGLVDNDKILLNFALGKAFEDKKDYENSFKYYEKGNYIKEINIKSNIDNYKKKAEKIKKYFSKINLTKINKFTDNRKKIFILGLPRSGTTLLEKIISSHPKVGSVSEIGFIYEKINEYITTSNEIDETKIDNLMNKNFSKEYNAFLNSFNVQEEYILDKTLTNFWYIGFIKIFFPNSKIIHSYRNARDNCLSIYKNLFPLTINEKWLYNQEEMGKFYLIYNDMMKFWKKIFNDEIYNLKYEDLINDKENKIRELIKFCDLNWDDKCLDHHKNTNPIKTLSINQANKPIYKTSINKSKFYENKLTKLYSILDKLN
;
A
#
# COMPACT_ATOMS: atom_id res chain seq x y z
N MET A 1 0.74 -42.74 -13.18
CA MET A 1 1.51 -42.16 -12.04
C MET A 1 1.81 -43.27 -11.06
N ASP A 2 3.09 -43.54 -10.75
CA ASP A 2 3.56 -44.57 -9.84
C ASP A 2 2.99 -44.30 -8.40
N GLN A 3 2.55 -45.35 -7.69
CA GLN A 3 1.98 -45.25 -6.34
C GLN A 3 2.95 -44.56 -5.37
N LYS A 4 4.24 -44.80 -5.52
CA LYS A 4 5.29 -44.17 -4.72
C LYS A 4 5.31 -42.65 -4.92
N LEU A 5 5.20 -42.19 -6.17
CA LEU A 5 5.14 -40.75 -6.48
C LEU A 5 3.87 -40.09 -5.92
N ARG A 6 2.73 -40.78 -5.99
CA ARG A 6 1.47 -40.27 -5.38
C ARG A 6 1.61 -40.03 -3.88
N ASN A 7 2.21 -40.98 -3.16
CA ASN A 7 2.44 -40.85 -1.72
C ASN A 7 3.42 -39.69 -1.40
N GLU A 8 4.49 -39.55 -2.19
CA GLU A 8 5.43 -38.42 -2.01
C GLU A 8 4.75 -37.07 -2.27
N ILE A 9 3.93 -36.97 -3.31
CA ILE A 9 3.14 -35.75 -3.60
C ILE A 9 2.17 -35.43 -2.46
N GLN A 10 1.48 -36.41 -1.90
CA GLN A 10 0.56 -36.20 -0.77
C GLN A 10 1.30 -35.63 0.44
N ILE A 11 2.48 -36.14 0.74
CA ILE A 11 3.34 -35.62 1.84
C ILE A 11 3.75 -34.16 1.54
N LEU A 12 4.12 -33.85 0.29
CA LEU A 12 4.48 -32.48 -0.11
C LEU A 12 3.30 -31.52 0.03
N VAL A 13 2.10 -31.91 -0.40
CA VAL A 13 0.89 -31.11 -0.26
C VAL A 13 0.59 -30.86 1.22
N ASN A 14 0.75 -31.85 2.08
CA ASN A 14 0.58 -31.68 3.52
C ASN A 14 1.62 -30.72 4.10
N ASN A 15 2.91 -30.89 3.79
CA ASN A 15 3.95 -29.96 4.24
C ASN A 15 3.68 -28.52 3.74
N TYR A 16 3.19 -28.35 2.49
CA TYR A 16 2.79 -27.04 1.97
C TYR A 16 1.65 -26.42 2.78
N LYS A 17 0.63 -27.22 3.11
CA LYS A 17 -0.50 -26.77 3.96
C LYS A 17 -0.06 -26.35 5.37
N TYR A 18 0.94 -27.02 5.93
CA TYR A 18 1.53 -26.67 7.24
C TYR A 18 2.55 -25.52 7.17
N GLY A 19 2.83 -24.96 5.98
CA GLY A 19 3.74 -23.84 5.82
C GLY A 19 5.22 -24.19 5.72
N ASP A 20 5.57 -25.50 5.66
CA ASP A 20 6.96 -25.99 5.58
C ASP A 20 7.55 -25.83 4.17
N PHE A 21 7.46 -24.62 3.59
CA PHE A 21 7.82 -24.36 2.19
C PHE A 21 9.27 -24.72 1.84
N LYS A 22 10.21 -24.52 2.78
CA LYS A 22 11.62 -24.88 2.57
C LYS A 22 11.79 -26.41 2.41
N LYS A 23 11.08 -27.20 3.20
CA LYS A 23 11.07 -28.66 3.13
C LYS A 23 10.44 -29.14 1.82
N VAL A 24 9.33 -28.49 1.39
CA VAL A 24 8.72 -28.77 0.09
C VAL A 24 9.72 -28.51 -1.03
N LEU A 25 10.40 -27.36 -1.04
CA LEU A 25 11.38 -27.01 -2.07
C LEU A 25 12.56 -27.98 -2.12
N SER A 26 13.12 -28.35 -0.96
CA SER A 26 14.21 -29.33 -0.89
C SER A 26 13.82 -30.68 -1.52
N LYS A 27 12.63 -31.17 -1.22
CA LYS A 27 12.13 -32.44 -1.75
C LYS A 27 11.71 -32.33 -3.21
N CYS A 28 11.03 -31.23 -3.60
CA CYS A 28 10.66 -30.98 -4.99
C CYS A 28 11.89 -30.93 -5.92
N SER A 29 13.00 -30.32 -5.47
CA SER A 29 14.22 -30.21 -6.27
C SER A 29 14.79 -31.58 -6.70
N SER A 30 14.62 -32.60 -5.89
CA SER A 30 15.01 -33.97 -6.21
C SER A 30 13.98 -34.67 -7.11
N LEU A 31 12.70 -34.42 -6.87
CA LEU A 31 11.61 -35.06 -7.59
C LEU A 31 11.43 -34.53 -9.02
N VAL A 32 11.62 -33.25 -9.26
CA VAL A 32 11.55 -32.68 -10.62
C VAL A 32 12.71 -33.17 -11.48
N LYS A 33 13.87 -33.48 -10.89
CA LYS A 33 14.98 -34.15 -11.64
C LYS A 33 14.61 -35.57 -12.05
N LYS A 34 13.89 -36.30 -11.17
CA LYS A 34 13.49 -37.68 -11.44
C LYS A 34 12.24 -37.75 -12.33
N TYR A 35 11.35 -36.79 -12.22
CA TYR A 35 10.07 -36.72 -12.95
C TYR A 35 9.93 -35.34 -13.61
N PRO A 36 10.80 -34.99 -14.59
CA PRO A 36 10.86 -33.63 -15.15
C PRO A 36 9.57 -33.22 -15.85
N ASN A 37 8.83 -34.16 -16.42
CA ASN A 37 7.59 -33.89 -17.15
C ASN A 37 6.34 -33.80 -16.23
N ASN A 38 6.52 -33.82 -14.90
CA ASN A 38 5.39 -33.72 -13.98
C ASN A 38 5.08 -32.25 -13.69
N ASP A 39 4.09 -31.70 -14.38
CA ASP A 39 3.64 -30.31 -14.27
C ASP A 39 3.12 -29.94 -12.87
N PHE A 40 2.53 -30.90 -12.15
CA PHE A 40 2.09 -30.66 -10.77
C PHE A 40 3.25 -30.38 -9.82
N LEU A 41 4.36 -31.14 -9.92
CA LEU A 41 5.56 -30.88 -9.10
C LEU A 41 6.16 -29.52 -9.38
N TRP A 42 6.26 -29.14 -10.65
CA TRP A 42 6.72 -27.80 -11.04
C TRP A 42 5.80 -26.70 -10.52
N ASN A 43 4.48 -26.87 -10.63
CA ASN A 43 3.52 -25.92 -10.10
C ASN A 43 3.62 -25.78 -8.56
N LEU A 44 3.75 -26.90 -7.82
CA LEU A 44 3.94 -26.89 -6.36
C LEU A 44 5.27 -26.23 -5.94
N THR A 45 6.33 -26.45 -6.74
CA THR A 45 7.63 -25.77 -6.56
C THR A 45 7.47 -24.27 -6.71
N GLY A 46 6.79 -23.82 -7.78
CA GLY A 46 6.50 -22.40 -8.02
C GLY A 46 5.70 -21.76 -6.88
N LEU A 47 4.64 -22.42 -6.43
CA LEU A 47 3.84 -21.96 -5.28
C LEU A 47 4.69 -21.84 -4.01
N SER A 48 5.61 -22.76 -3.77
CA SER A 48 6.48 -22.74 -2.60
C SER A 48 7.51 -21.61 -2.67
N PHE A 49 8.09 -21.34 -3.86
CA PHE A 49 8.94 -20.17 -4.08
C PHE A 49 8.17 -18.86 -3.90
N GLN A 50 6.95 -18.78 -4.40
CA GLN A 50 6.07 -17.61 -4.23
C GLN A 50 5.81 -17.31 -2.74
N LYS A 51 5.56 -18.35 -1.93
CA LYS A 51 5.33 -18.22 -0.48
C LYS A 51 6.54 -17.75 0.32
N ILE A 52 7.75 -18.08 -0.13
CA ILE A 52 8.99 -17.57 0.51
C ILE A 52 9.49 -16.25 -0.13
N GLY A 53 8.70 -15.64 -1.03
CA GLY A 53 9.00 -14.34 -1.65
C GLY A 53 9.94 -14.40 -2.87
N ASN A 54 10.39 -15.59 -3.30
CA ASN A 54 11.29 -15.72 -4.44
C ASN A 54 10.48 -15.82 -5.75
N GLN A 55 10.06 -14.67 -6.27
CA GLN A 55 9.17 -14.57 -7.42
C GLN A 55 9.84 -15.02 -8.73
N GLU A 56 11.14 -14.77 -8.92
CA GLU A 56 11.86 -15.17 -10.15
C GLU A 56 11.89 -16.70 -10.32
N ASN A 57 12.23 -17.42 -9.23
CA ASN A 57 12.20 -18.88 -9.25
C ASN A 57 10.78 -19.44 -9.34
N ALA A 58 9.78 -18.73 -8.80
CA ALA A 58 8.37 -19.09 -8.97
C ALA A 58 7.96 -18.99 -10.43
N VAL A 59 8.29 -17.89 -11.13
CA VAL A 59 8.04 -17.70 -12.57
C VAL A 59 8.67 -18.81 -13.39
N THR A 60 9.94 -19.12 -13.13
CA THR A 60 10.65 -20.21 -13.82
C THR A 60 9.94 -21.56 -13.64
N SER A 61 9.53 -21.85 -12.41
CA SER A 61 8.85 -23.12 -12.08
C SER A 61 7.47 -23.22 -12.75
N PHE A 62 6.69 -22.13 -12.76
CA PHE A 62 5.39 -22.11 -13.43
C PHE A 62 5.53 -22.24 -14.95
N LYS A 63 6.54 -21.62 -15.56
CA LYS A 63 6.84 -21.82 -17.00
C LYS A 63 7.15 -23.28 -17.30
N ASN A 64 8.02 -23.92 -16.52
CA ASN A 64 8.29 -25.37 -16.69
C ASN A 64 7.01 -26.20 -16.56
N ALA A 65 6.12 -25.88 -15.63
CA ALA A 65 4.84 -26.57 -15.52
C ALA A 65 3.98 -26.42 -16.79
N ILE A 66 3.95 -25.23 -17.38
CA ILE A 66 3.18 -24.92 -18.59
C ILE A 66 3.82 -25.58 -19.81
N ASP A 67 5.15 -25.59 -19.91
CA ASP A 67 5.88 -26.22 -21.02
C ASP A 67 5.60 -27.72 -21.09
N HIS A 68 5.50 -28.40 -19.95
CA HIS A 68 5.16 -29.83 -19.87
C HIS A 68 3.66 -30.10 -19.98
N ASN A 69 2.82 -29.17 -19.59
CA ASN A 69 1.36 -29.26 -19.73
C ASN A 69 0.75 -27.90 -20.07
N PRO A 70 0.63 -27.54 -21.35
CA PRO A 70 0.03 -26.26 -21.78
C PRO A 70 -1.42 -26.04 -21.31
N LYS A 71 -2.12 -27.11 -20.89
CA LYS A 71 -3.49 -27.05 -20.34
C LYS A 71 -3.53 -26.88 -18.82
N ASN A 72 -2.39 -26.73 -18.16
CA ASN A 72 -2.35 -26.47 -16.71
C ASN A 72 -2.79 -25.04 -16.39
N ASN A 73 -4.11 -24.83 -16.29
CA ASN A 73 -4.72 -23.52 -15.99
C ASN A 73 -4.28 -22.96 -14.63
N SER A 74 -4.01 -23.84 -13.66
CA SER A 74 -3.51 -23.43 -12.35
C SER A 74 -2.11 -22.81 -12.44
N ALA A 75 -1.20 -23.44 -13.20
CA ALA A 75 0.15 -22.91 -13.41
C ALA A 75 0.13 -21.57 -14.18
N LYS A 76 -0.70 -21.46 -15.24
CA LYS A 76 -0.90 -20.19 -15.97
C LYS A 76 -1.39 -19.09 -15.02
N ASN A 77 -2.43 -19.39 -14.23
CA ASN A 77 -2.97 -18.42 -13.26
C ASN A 77 -1.91 -17.98 -12.23
N ASN A 78 -1.14 -18.93 -11.68
CA ASN A 78 -0.09 -18.65 -10.70
C ASN A 78 1.08 -17.85 -11.32
N LEU A 79 1.41 -18.10 -12.58
CA LEU A 79 2.38 -17.29 -13.34
C LEU A 79 1.92 -15.84 -13.46
N GLY A 80 0.65 -15.60 -13.83
CA GLY A 80 0.06 -14.28 -13.89
C GLY A 80 0.09 -13.56 -12.51
N ILE A 81 -0.20 -14.28 -11.42
CA ILE A 81 -0.09 -13.75 -10.06
C ILE A 81 1.35 -13.35 -9.73
N SER A 82 2.35 -14.19 -10.08
CA SER A 82 3.77 -13.86 -9.85
C SER A 82 4.19 -12.61 -10.62
N TYR A 83 3.81 -12.48 -11.89
CA TYR A 83 4.08 -11.27 -12.66
C TYR A 83 3.41 -10.03 -12.04
N LYS A 84 2.18 -10.16 -11.57
CA LYS A 84 1.47 -9.07 -10.85
C LYS A 84 2.22 -8.66 -9.58
N ILE A 85 2.70 -9.62 -8.77
CA ILE A 85 3.50 -9.34 -7.55
C ILE A 85 4.80 -8.62 -7.91
N MET A 86 5.44 -8.99 -9.02
CA MET A 86 6.64 -8.34 -9.56
C MET A 86 6.34 -7.01 -10.27
N ARG A 87 5.08 -6.54 -10.27
CA ARG A 87 4.59 -5.35 -10.98
C ARG A 87 4.83 -5.38 -12.50
N ARG A 88 5.01 -6.54 -13.05
CA ARG A 88 5.06 -6.80 -14.50
C ARG A 88 3.63 -6.91 -15.02
N TYR A 89 2.91 -5.78 -14.95
CA TYR A 89 1.46 -5.76 -15.16
C TYR A 89 1.04 -6.17 -16.57
N SER A 90 1.79 -5.76 -17.60
CA SER A 90 1.49 -6.12 -18.98
C SER A 90 1.61 -7.62 -19.23
N GLU A 91 2.62 -8.27 -18.63
CA GLU A 91 2.79 -9.72 -18.76
C GLU A 91 1.73 -10.47 -17.95
N ALA A 92 1.37 -9.97 -16.76
CA ALA A 92 0.28 -10.55 -15.97
C ALA A 92 -1.05 -10.48 -16.72
N GLU A 93 -1.37 -9.33 -17.35
CA GLU A 93 -2.57 -9.13 -18.12
C GLU A 93 -2.64 -10.08 -19.31
N LYS A 94 -1.52 -10.22 -20.05
CA LYS A 94 -1.41 -11.13 -21.18
C LYS A 94 -1.74 -12.57 -20.76
N ILE A 95 -1.11 -13.08 -19.70
CA ILE A 95 -1.33 -14.45 -19.22
C ILE A 95 -2.78 -14.68 -18.77
N PHE A 96 -3.38 -13.76 -18.01
CA PHE A 96 -4.77 -13.91 -17.60
C PHE A 96 -5.73 -13.84 -18.79
N SER A 97 -5.49 -12.96 -19.76
CA SER A 97 -6.31 -12.83 -20.97
C SER A 97 -6.24 -14.08 -21.84
N GLU A 98 -5.06 -14.62 -22.09
CA GLU A 98 -4.86 -15.88 -22.81
C GLU A 98 -5.57 -17.04 -22.13
N LEU A 99 -5.47 -17.13 -20.78
CA LEU A 99 -6.18 -18.15 -20.00
C LEU A 99 -7.70 -18.03 -20.12
N LEU A 100 -8.24 -16.81 -20.24
CA LEU A 100 -9.68 -16.56 -20.38
C LEU A 100 -10.19 -16.72 -21.81
N ILE A 101 -9.32 -16.67 -22.83
CA ILE A 101 -9.65 -17.10 -24.20
C ILE A 101 -9.90 -18.61 -24.23
N ASP A 102 -8.98 -19.38 -23.62
CA ASP A 102 -9.10 -20.85 -23.54
C ASP A 102 -10.24 -21.29 -22.61
N ASN A 103 -10.47 -20.57 -21.52
CA ASN A 103 -11.41 -20.93 -20.46
C ASN A 103 -12.20 -19.69 -19.97
N PRO A 104 -13.24 -19.24 -20.69
CA PRO A 104 -13.95 -17.97 -20.44
C PRO A 104 -14.59 -17.85 -19.05
N ASN A 105 -14.85 -18.97 -18.38
CA ASN A 105 -15.51 -19.06 -17.09
C ASN A 105 -14.55 -19.47 -15.94
N TYR A 106 -13.22 -19.38 -16.16
CA TYR A 106 -12.27 -19.69 -15.10
C TYR A 106 -12.24 -18.55 -14.05
N VAL A 107 -13.08 -18.70 -13.02
CA VAL A 107 -13.38 -17.67 -12.01
C VAL A 107 -12.11 -17.05 -11.40
N ASN A 108 -11.10 -17.87 -11.06
CA ASN A 108 -9.86 -17.38 -10.47
C ASN A 108 -9.10 -16.39 -11.39
N ALA A 109 -9.04 -16.66 -12.70
CA ALA A 109 -8.40 -15.74 -13.64
C ALA A 109 -9.22 -14.46 -13.84
N ILE A 110 -10.54 -14.56 -13.88
CA ILE A 110 -11.43 -13.38 -13.94
C ILE A 110 -11.19 -12.48 -12.74
N ILE A 111 -11.13 -13.04 -11.52
CA ILE A 111 -10.86 -12.30 -10.28
C ILE A 111 -9.46 -11.67 -10.30
N ASN A 112 -8.44 -12.42 -10.75
CA ASN A 112 -7.07 -11.91 -10.80
C ASN A 112 -6.89 -10.82 -11.83
N LEU A 113 -7.56 -10.92 -12.99
CA LEU A 113 -7.58 -9.85 -13.98
C LEU A 113 -8.34 -8.62 -13.46
N ALA A 114 -9.48 -8.81 -12.78
CA ALA A 114 -10.17 -7.72 -12.11
C ALA A 114 -9.30 -7.01 -11.06
N ASN A 115 -8.57 -7.79 -10.25
CA ASN A 115 -7.62 -7.25 -9.27
C ASN A 115 -6.48 -6.47 -9.95
N LEU A 116 -5.96 -6.98 -11.07
CA LEU A 116 -4.94 -6.29 -11.87
C LEU A 116 -5.46 -4.95 -12.39
N LYS A 117 -6.65 -4.95 -13.01
CA LYS A 117 -7.31 -3.74 -13.53
C LYS A 117 -7.61 -2.72 -12.41
N LYS A 118 -7.99 -3.19 -11.22
CA LYS A 118 -8.15 -2.34 -10.04
C LYS A 118 -6.82 -1.72 -9.61
N ASP A 119 -5.74 -2.50 -9.58
CA ASP A 119 -4.42 -2.03 -9.17
C ASP A 119 -3.79 -1.04 -10.17
N THR A 120 -4.19 -1.10 -11.44
CA THR A 120 -3.77 -0.19 -12.53
C THR A 120 -4.79 0.90 -12.87
N TYR A 121 -5.81 1.09 -12.02
CA TYR A 121 -6.85 2.14 -12.09
C TYR A 121 -7.85 2.04 -13.25
N PHE A 122 -7.92 0.91 -13.95
CA PHE A 122 -8.99 0.61 -14.89
C PHE A 122 -10.25 0.11 -14.14
N LEU A 123 -10.84 1.01 -13.32
CA LEU A 123 -11.88 0.62 -12.34
C LEU A 123 -13.19 0.13 -12.97
N ASP A 124 -13.53 0.61 -14.15
CA ASP A 124 -14.75 0.16 -14.85
C ASP A 124 -14.57 -1.25 -15.39
N GLU A 125 -13.41 -1.55 -15.98
CA GLU A 125 -13.06 -2.91 -16.40
C GLU A 125 -12.99 -3.86 -15.19
N ALA A 126 -12.35 -3.46 -14.10
CA ALA A 126 -12.31 -4.25 -12.86
C ALA A 126 -13.71 -4.57 -12.35
N THR A 127 -14.61 -3.58 -12.35
CA THR A 127 -16.02 -3.76 -11.94
C THR A 127 -16.76 -4.75 -12.86
N SER A 128 -16.54 -4.67 -14.17
CA SER A 128 -17.12 -5.59 -15.15
C SER A 128 -16.67 -7.03 -14.91
N TYR A 129 -15.37 -7.24 -14.71
CA TYR A 129 -14.83 -8.59 -14.41
C TYR A 129 -15.34 -9.14 -13.07
N TYR A 130 -15.44 -8.33 -12.00
CA TYR A 130 -16.04 -8.80 -10.75
C TYR A 130 -17.50 -9.18 -10.89
N LYS A 131 -18.29 -8.40 -11.65
CA LYS A 131 -19.69 -8.74 -11.95
C LYS A 131 -19.78 -10.05 -12.74
N LYS A 132 -18.88 -10.26 -13.72
CA LYS A 132 -18.80 -11.53 -14.46
C LYS A 132 -18.48 -12.69 -13.50
N ALA A 133 -17.55 -12.54 -12.57
CA ALA A 133 -17.24 -13.58 -11.59
C ALA A 133 -18.47 -13.90 -10.71
N LEU A 134 -19.21 -12.87 -10.22
CA LEU A 134 -20.43 -13.04 -9.44
C LEU A 134 -21.58 -13.69 -10.24
N SER A 135 -21.64 -13.51 -11.56
CA SER A 135 -22.65 -14.20 -12.39
C SER A 135 -22.38 -15.70 -12.54
N ILE A 136 -21.14 -16.14 -12.29
CA ILE A 136 -20.74 -17.56 -12.32
C ILE A 136 -20.88 -18.18 -10.91
N ASP A 137 -20.48 -17.46 -9.88
CA ASP A 137 -20.62 -17.86 -8.49
C ASP A 137 -20.97 -16.63 -7.63
N GLU A 138 -22.21 -16.56 -7.17
CA GLU A 138 -22.73 -15.45 -6.35
C GLU A 138 -22.31 -15.53 -4.87
N ASN A 139 -21.80 -16.69 -4.42
CA ASN A 139 -21.47 -16.97 -3.02
C ASN A 139 -19.99 -16.69 -2.68
N LEU A 140 -19.40 -15.67 -3.30
CA LEU A 140 -18.00 -15.27 -3.09
C LEU A 140 -17.93 -13.97 -2.26
N PRO A 141 -17.82 -14.05 -0.92
CA PRO A 141 -17.82 -12.87 -0.05
C PRO A 141 -16.63 -11.94 -0.35
N GLU A 142 -15.49 -12.46 -0.78
CA GLU A 142 -14.30 -11.69 -1.13
C GLU A 142 -14.55 -10.76 -2.34
N LEU A 143 -15.43 -11.14 -3.27
CA LEU A 143 -15.80 -10.27 -4.40
C LEU A 143 -16.61 -9.06 -3.96
N HIS A 144 -17.51 -9.26 -2.99
CA HIS A 144 -18.27 -8.15 -2.43
C HIS A 144 -17.35 -7.16 -1.69
N LEU A 145 -16.35 -7.63 -0.97
CA LEU A 145 -15.31 -6.79 -0.36
C LEU A 145 -14.52 -6.01 -1.44
N ASN A 146 -14.12 -6.66 -2.53
CA ASN A 146 -13.39 -6.03 -3.63
C ASN A 146 -14.22 -4.96 -4.36
N ILE A 147 -15.50 -5.24 -4.63
CA ILE A 147 -16.42 -4.28 -5.24
C ILE A 147 -16.62 -3.09 -4.30
N SER A 148 -16.81 -3.33 -2.99
CA SER A 148 -16.91 -2.26 -1.99
C SER A 148 -15.69 -1.33 -2.05
N SER A 149 -14.48 -1.87 -2.22
CA SER A 149 -13.27 -1.05 -2.32
C SER A 149 -13.27 -0.11 -3.54
N ILE A 150 -13.78 -0.56 -4.69
CA ILE A 150 -13.94 0.29 -5.88
C ILE A 150 -15.03 1.35 -5.66
N LEU A 151 -16.14 0.97 -5.04
CA LEU A 151 -17.24 1.88 -4.75
C LEU A 151 -16.81 3.01 -3.80
N GLN A 152 -15.95 2.71 -2.82
CA GLN A 152 -15.34 3.72 -1.95
C GLN A 152 -14.50 4.72 -2.74
N VAL A 153 -13.67 4.23 -3.69
CA VAL A 153 -12.89 5.10 -4.58
C VAL A 153 -13.81 5.99 -5.42
N LYS A 154 -14.92 5.45 -5.90
CA LYS A 154 -15.94 6.18 -6.67
C LYS A 154 -16.87 7.06 -5.79
N ASN A 155 -16.59 7.18 -4.50
CA ASN A 155 -17.41 7.93 -3.52
C ASN A 155 -18.87 7.44 -3.38
N LYS A 156 -19.15 6.16 -3.69
CA LYS A 156 -20.45 5.51 -3.58
C LYS A 156 -20.57 4.73 -2.27
N MET A 157 -20.62 5.47 -1.16
CA MET A 157 -20.44 4.87 0.19
C MET A 157 -21.59 3.94 0.59
N ASP A 158 -22.85 4.25 0.24
CA ASP A 158 -23.99 3.42 0.61
C ASP A 158 -24.01 2.10 -0.17
N GLU A 159 -23.68 2.15 -1.47
CA GLU A 159 -23.49 0.92 -2.27
C GLU A 159 -22.34 0.08 -1.71
N ALA A 160 -21.25 0.71 -1.27
CA ALA A 160 -20.10 0.02 -0.65
C ALA A 160 -20.49 -0.71 0.65
N LYS A 161 -21.26 -0.05 1.54
CA LYS A 161 -21.81 -0.67 2.76
C LYS A 161 -22.71 -1.86 2.44
N ALA A 162 -23.62 -1.72 1.45
CA ALA A 162 -24.52 -2.81 1.06
C ALA A 162 -23.76 -4.06 0.61
N HIS A 163 -22.67 -3.90 -0.15
CA HIS A 163 -21.79 -5.01 -0.53
C HIS A 163 -21.09 -5.62 0.69
N LEU A 164 -20.63 -4.84 1.67
CA LEU A 164 -20.00 -5.36 2.88
C LEU A 164 -20.98 -6.14 3.76
N PHE A 165 -22.19 -5.65 3.94
CA PHE A 165 -23.24 -6.41 4.63
C PHE A 165 -23.55 -7.74 3.92
N LYS A 166 -23.56 -7.75 2.57
CA LYS A 166 -23.74 -8.99 1.82
C LYS A 166 -22.57 -9.95 2.04
N ALA A 167 -21.33 -9.45 2.05
CA ALA A 167 -20.15 -10.25 2.37
C ALA A 167 -20.24 -10.89 3.76
N LEU A 168 -20.66 -10.13 4.78
CA LEU A 168 -20.84 -10.62 6.14
C LEU A 168 -22.00 -11.61 6.27
N LYS A 169 -23.06 -11.44 5.49
CA LYS A 169 -24.17 -12.42 5.43
C LYS A 169 -23.74 -13.76 4.84
N LEU A 170 -22.87 -13.73 3.81
CA LEU A 170 -22.32 -14.94 3.18
C LEU A 170 -21.27 -15.63 4.08
N LYS A 171 -20.47 -14.85 4.82
CA LYS A 171 -19.40 -15.34 5.68
C LYS A 171 -19.36 -14.51 6.96
N ASN A 172 -20.04 -15.02 8.01
CA ASN A 172 -20.18 -14.26 9.26
C ASN A 172 -18.83 -13.90 9.90
N ASN A 173 -17.84 -14.80 9.87
CA ASN A 173 -16.50 -14.57 10.43
C ASN A 173 -15.53 -13.93 9.42
N PHE A 174 -16.03 -12.98 8.59
CA PHE A 174 -15.19 -12.27 7.61
C PHE A 174 -14.69 -10.94 8.20
N THR A 175 -13.64 -11.04 9.02
CA THR A 175 -13.11 -9.93 9.82
C THR A 175 -12.56 -8.77 8.98
N GLU A 176 -12.08 -9.03 7.75
CA GLU A 176 -11.71 -7.97 6.81
C GLU A 176 -12.91 -7.13 6.38
N ALA A 177 -14.08 -7.77 6.21
CA ALA A 177 -15.31 -7.06 5.91
C ALA A 177 -15.82 -6.28 7.13
N ASP A 178 -15.73 -6.86 8.35
CA ASP A 178 -16.05 -6.14 9.60
C ASP A 178 -15.18 -4.89 9.76
N HIS A 179 -13.86 -5.02 9.58
CA HIS A 179 -12.93 -3.90 9.67
C HIS A 179 -13.25 -2.82 8.61
N THR A 180 -13.45 -3.22 7.35
CA THR A 180 -13.74 -2.27 6.26
C THR A 180 -15.09 -1.57 6.49
N LEU A 181 -16.10 -2.29 6.92
CA LEU A 181 -17.43 -1.74 7.23
C LEU A 181 -17.36 -0.77 8.40
N SER A 182 -16.57 -1.09 9.45
CA SER A 182 -16.39 -0.20 10.60
C SER A 182 -15.87 1.18 10.21
N MET A 183 -15.02 1.26 9.16
CA MET A 183 -14.49 2.53 8.66
C MET A 183 -15.53 3.37 7.88
N LEU A 184 -16.66 2.77 7.48
CA LEU A 184 -17.75 3.44 6.74
C LEU A 184 -18.95 3.79 7.62
N LEU A 185 -19.14 3.10 8.74
CA LEU A 185 -20.23 3.35 9.67
C LEU A 185 -19.90 4.53 10.62
N ASP A 186 -20.94 5.18 11.13
CA ASP A 186 -20.87 6.10 12.28
C ASP A 186 -21.60 5.45 13.47
N TYR A 187 -20.84 4.97 14.45
CA TYR A 187 -21.38 4.25 15.61
C TYR A 187 -22.05 5.16 16.67
N LYS A 188 -22.20 6.44 16.38
CA LYS A 188 -23.11 7.30 17.17
C LYS A 188 -24.58 6.99 16.86
N ASN A 189 -24.84 6.45 15.68
CA ASN A 189 -26.18 6.11 15.23
C ASN A 189 -26.58 4.71 15.69
N GLU A 190 -27.83 4.54 16.09
CA GLU A 190 -28.37 3.27 16.58
C GLU A 190 -28.30 2.15 15.51
N ASP A 191 -28.45 2.49 14.24
CA ASP A 191 -28.39 1.55 13.10
C ASP A 191 -27.07 0.75 13.02
N SER A 192 -26.03 1.17 13.75
CA SER A 192 -24.72 0.49 13.79
C SER A 192 -24.53 -0.41 15.03
N SER A 193 -25.54 -0.51 15.90
CA SER A 193 -25.48 -1.27 17.17
C SER A 193 -25.31 -2.77 16.95
N ASP A 194 -26.01 -3.33 15.97
CA ASP A 194 -25.96 -4.76 15.67
C ASP A 194 -24.60 -5.20 15.18
N HIS A 195 -23.97 -4.37 14.32
CA HIS A 195 -22.60 -4.64 13.86
C HIS A 195 -21.59 -4.57 15.01
N LEU A 196 -21.71 -3.56 15.91
CA LEU A 196 -20.87 -3.47 17.09
C LEU A 196 -21.01 -4.68 17.99
N SER A 197 -22.25 -5.10 18.28
CA SER A 197 -22.54 -6.28 19.09
C SER A 197 -21.95 -7.55 18.47
N SER A 198 -22.11 -7.72 17.15
CA SER A 198 -21.52 -8.84 16.39
C SER A 198 -19.99 -8.89 16.54
N MET A 199 -19.31 -7.75 16.40
CA MET A 199 -17.84 -7.70 16.56
C MET A 199 -17.41 -8.01 18.01
N LEU A 200 -18.18 -7.54 19.02
CA LEU A 200 -17.93 -7.83 20.44
C LEU A 200 -18.12 -9.31 20.77
N ASP A 201 -19.01 -10.01 20.09
CA ASP A 201 -19.17 -11.44 20.26
C ASP A 201 -18.08 -12.23 19.55
N LYS A 202 -17.75 -11.87 18.31
CA LYS A 202 -16.65 -12.49 17.55
C LYS A 202 -15.31 -12.42 18.27
N ILE A 203 -14.96 -11.26 18.87
CA ILE A 203 -13.64 -11.11 19.53
C ILE A 203 -13.46 -12.01 20.78
N LYS A 204 -14.55 -12.58 21.33
CA LYS A 204 -14.51 -13.51 22.47
C LYS A 204 -14.12 -14.94 22.04
N ASP A 205 -14.19 -15.25 20.74
CA ASP A 205 -13.83 -16.57 20.23
C ASP A 205 -12.33 -16.84 20.43
N SER A 206 -12.02 -17.85 21.23
CA SER A 206 -10.63 -18.27 21.51
C SER A 206 -9.93 -18.88 20.29
N GLY A 207 -10.69 -19.35 19.30
CA GLY A 207 -10.18 -19.94 18.06
C GLY A 207 -9.72 -18.92 17.01
N LEU A 208 -9.94 -17.60 17.23
CA LEU A 208 -9.50 -16.58 16.30
C LEU A 208 -7.98 -16.58 16.10
N VAL A 209 -7.55 -16.52 14.85
CA VAL A 209 -6.13 -16.29 14.51
C VAL A 209 -5.74 -14.83 14.75
N ASP A 210 -4.45 -14.57 14.90
CA ASP A 210 -3.95 -13.22 15.26
C ASP A 210 -4.37 -12.14 14.27
N ASN A 211 -4.41 -12.44 12.96
CA ASN A 211 -4.87 -11.46 11.96
C ASN A 211 -6.32 -11.03 12.21
N ASP A 212 -7.21 -11.97 12.52
CA ASP A 212 -8.62 -11.68 12.82
C ASP A 212 -8.75 -10.85 14.10
N LYS A 213 -7.98 -11.20 15.14
CA LYS A 213 -7.92 -10.41 16.39
C LYS A 213 -7.45 -8.99 16.12
N ILE A 214 -6.44 -8.79 15.27
CA ILE A 214 -5.94 -7.46 14.89
C ILE A 214 -7.05 -6.66 14.22
N LEU A 215 -7.68 -7.21 13.18
CA LEU A 215 -8.75 -6.54 12.42
C LEU A 215 -9.91 -6.12 13.31
N LEU A 216 -10.42 -7.03 14.14
CA LEU A 216 -11.51 -6.74 15.07
C LEU A 216 -11.13 -5.70 16.13
N ASN A 217 -9.91 -5.75 16.67
CA ASN A 217 -9.47 -4.76 17.65
C ASN A 217 -9.41 -3.35 17.05
N PHE A 218 -8.90 -3.17 15.82
CA PHE A 218 -8.90 -1.86 15.16
C PHE A 218 -10.34 -1.40 14.83
N ALA A 219 -11.22 -2.30 14.40
CA ALA A 219 -12.63 -2.01 14.15
C ALA A 219 -13.36 -1.56 15.41
N LEU A 220 -13.20 -2.28 16.53
CA LEU A 220 -13.76 -1.94 17.83
C LEU A 220 -13.19 -0.64 18.38
N GLY A 221 -11.87 -0.41 18.25
CA GLY A 221 -11.22 0.84 18.63
C GLY A 221 -11.87 2.05 17.95
N LYS A 222 -12.15 1.95 16.64
CA LYS A 222 -12.85 2.98 15.88
C LYS A 222 -14.31 3.13 16.32
N ALA A 223 -15.02 2.04 16.56
CA ALA A 223 -16.41 2.09 16.98
C ALA A 223 -16.58 2.80 18.34
N PHE A 224 -15.73 2.47 19.31
CA PHE A 224 -15.74 3.15 20.61
C PHE A 224 -15.27 4.62 20.52
N GLU A 225 -14.34 4.95 19.60
CA GLU A 225 -13.97 6.35 19.36
C GLU A 225 -15.16 7.19 18.86
N ASP A 226 -15.95 6.66 17.93
CA ASP A 226 -17.16 7.33 17.44
C ASP A 226 -18.13 7.61 18.58
N LYS A 227 -18.30 6.65 19.51
CA LYS A 227 -19.12 6.80 20.72
C LYS A 227 -18.50 7.73 21.76
N LYS A 228 -17.30 8.28 21.52
CA LYS A 228 -16.51 9.10 22.45
C LYS A 228 -16.09 8.36 23.73
N ASP A 229 -16.12 7.03 23.71
CA ASP A 229 -15.57 6.18 24.76
C ASP A 229 -14.07 5.97 24.49
N TYR A 230 -13.27 6.97 24.81
CA TYR A 230 -11.83 6.99 24.53
C TYR A 230 -11.05 5.95 25.35
N GLU A 231 -11.59 5.53 26.50
CA GLU A 231 -10.97 4.49 27.35
C GLU A 231 -11.02 3.12 26.64
N ASN A 232 -12.20 2.66 26.26
CA ASN A 232 -12.36 1.41 25.54
C ASN A 232 -11.76 1.50 24.13
N SER A 233 -11.88 2.65 23.45
CA SER A 233 -11.24 2.88 22.15
C SER A 233 -9.74 2.64 22.22
N PHE A 234 -9.03 3.23 23.19
CA PHE A 234 -7.60 3.05 23.36
C PHE A 234 -7.23 1.61 23.70
N LYS A 235 -7.97 0.99 24.61
CA LYS A 235 -7.76 -0.41 25.02
C LYS A 235 -7.78 -1.37 23.82
N TYR A 236 -8.71 -1.18 22.88
CA TYR A 236 -8.79 -2.00 21.67
C TYR A 236 -7.65 -1.66 20.69
N TYR A 237 -7.36 -0.39 20.44
CA TYR A 237 -6.20 -0.01 19.60
C TYR A 237 -4.89 -0.57 20.18
N GLU A 238 -4.67 -0.48 21.47
CA GLU A 238 -3.47 -0.99 22.14
C GLU A 238 -3.33 -2.51 21.97
N LYS A 239 -4.42 -3.27 22.15
CA LYS A 239 -4.44 -4.72 21.93
C LYS A 239 -4.11 -5.08 20.47
N GLY A 240 -4.73 -4.41 19.51
CA GLY A 240 -4.48 -4.64 18.08
C GLY A 240 -3.03 -4.35 17.71
N ASN A 241 -2.50 -3.23 18.16
CA ASN A 241 -1.10 -2.84 17.97
C ASN A 241 -0.14 -3.84 18.62
N TYR A 242 -0.40 -4.26 19.85
CA TYR A 242 0.42 -5.23 20.57
C TYR A 242 0.52 -6.57 19.83
N ILE A 243 -0.62 -7.15 19.42
CA ILE A 243 -0.63 -8.42 18.67
C ILE A 243 0.17 -8.27 17.37
N LYS A 244 0.07 -7.14 16.69
CA LYS A 244 0.79 -6.90 15.44
C LYS A 244 2.30 -6.75 15.66
N GLU A 245 2.73 -6.06 16.74
CA GLU A 245 4.13 -5.70 16.92
C GLU A 245 5.02 -6.80 17.52
N ILE A 246 4.46 -7.74 18.33
CA ILE A 246 5.25 -8.71 19.10
C ILE A 246 6.17 -9.58 18.24
N ASN A 247 5.77 -9.88 17.02
CA ASN A 247 6.53 -10.69 16.08
C ASN A 247 7.39 -9.86 15.09
N ILE A 248 7.40 -8.52 15.23
CA ILE A 248 8.17 -7.64 14.35
C ILE A 248 9.43 -7.19 15.06
N LYS A 249 10.60 -7.45 14.44
CA LYS A 249 11.89 -6.93 14.94
C LYS A 249 11.98 -5.43 14.73
N SER A 250 12.62 -4.72 15.68
CA SER A 250 12.92 -3.29 15.50
C SER A 250 13.90 -3.08 14.34
N ASN A 251 13.61 -2.03 13.55
CA ASN A 251 14.44 -1.58 12.43
C ASN A 251 15.02 -0.18 12.66
N ILE A 252 14.89 0.40 13.85
CA ILE A 252 15.29 1.80 14.13
C ILE A 252 16.77 2.04 13.84
N ASP A 253 17.66 1.13 14.23
CA ASP A 253 19.09 1.29 13.95
C ASP A 253 19.42 1.21 12.46
N ASN A 254 18.66 0.40 11.70
CA ASN A 254 18.79 0.36 10.25
C ASN A 254 18.35 1.69 9.61
N TYR A 255 17.28 2.32 10.14
CA TYR A 255 16.83 3.63 9.67
C TYR A 255 17.83 4.74 10.00
N LYS A 256 18.46 4.72 11.20
CA LYS A 256 19.54 5.65 11.54
C LYS A 256 20.71 5.51 10.58
N LYS A 257 21.21 4.28 10.38
CA LYS A 257 22.30 4.00 9.43
C LYS A 257 21.94 4.42 8.01
N LYS A 258 20.69 4.19 7.57
CA LYS A 258 20.19 4.65 6.27
C LYS A 258 20.23 6.18 6.15
N ALA A 259 19.78 6.89 7.18
CA ALA A 259 19.82 8.36 7.22
C ALA A 259 21.27 8.88 7.12
N GLU A 260 22.20 8.31 7.90
CA GLU A 260 23.61 8.67 7.90
C GLU A 260 24.26 8.47 6.53
N LYS A 261 24.02 7.33 5.88
CA LYS A 261 24.52 7.03 4.53
C LYS A 261 24.04 8.05 3.50
N ILE A 262 22.74 8.33 3.50
CA ILE A 262 22.12 9.29 2.58
C ILE A 262 22.72 10.68 2.80
N LYS A 263 22.80 11.14 4.05
CA LYS A 263 23.37 12.44 4.38
C LYS A 263 24.84 12.53 3.97
N LYS A 264 25.63 11.50 4.26
CA LYS A 264 27.05 11.43 3.87
C LYS A 264 27.22 11.56 2.36
N TYR A 265 26.42 10.85 1.58
CA TYR A 265 26.44 10.88 0.12
C TYR A 265 26.09 12.27 -0.43
N PHE A 266 24.92 12.81 -0.05
CA PHE A 266 24.45 14.11 -0.56
C PHE A 266 25.19 15.33 -0.03
N SER A 267 25.98 15.21 1.06
CA SER A 267 26.87 16.26 1.52
C SER A 267 28.12 16.41 0.65
N LYS A 268 28.49 15.40 -0.16
CA LYS A 268 29.67 15.38 -1.02
C LYS A 268 29.35 15.67 -2.48
N ILE A 269 28.14 15.36 -2.93
CA ILE A 269 27.75 15.44 -4.35
C ILE A 269 27.58 16.90 -4.80
N ASN A 270 28.12 17.19 -5.96
CA ASN A 270 27.86 18.46 -6.64
C ASN A 270 26.66 18.29 -7.60
N LEU A 271 25.48 18.65 -7.14
CA LEU A 271 24.22 18.50 -7.90
C LEU A 271 24.20 19.33 -9.21
N THR A 272 25.05 20.35 -9.35
CA THR A 272 25.09 21.17 -10.58
C THR A 272 25.76 20.47 -11.75
N LYS A 273 26.55 19.43 -11.50
CA LYS A 273 27.28 18.66 -12.52
C LYS A 273 26.48 17.47 -13.07
N ILE A 274 25.29 17.21 -12.57
CA ILE A 274 24.48 16.07 -12.99
C ILE A 274 23.78 16.42 -14.30
N ASN A 275 23.95 15.55 -15.32
CA ASN A 275 23.27 15.71 -16.61
C ASN A 275 21.75 15.74 -16.41
N LYS A 276 21.12 16.84 -16.82
CA LYS A 276 19.67 17.01 -16.72
C LYS A 276 19.00 16.24 -17.84
N PHE A 277 18.39 15.10 -17.50
CA PHE A 277 17.51 14.41 -18.43
C PHE A 277 16.23 15.24 -18.63
N THR A 278 15.82 15.40 -19.88
CA THR A 278 14.54 16.02 -20.22
C THR A 278 13.46 14.96 -20.26
N ASP A 279 12.42 15.14 -19.48
CA ASP A 279 11.22 14.32 -19.50
C ASP A 279 10.05 15.13 -20.07
N ASN A 280 9.26 14.53 -20.95
CA ASN A 280 8.14 15.20 -21.60
C ASN A 280 6.95 15.41 -20.65
N ARG A 281 6.79 14.57 -19.62
CA ARG A 281 5.74 14.70 -18.61
C ARG A 281 6.30 15.29 -17.32
N LYS A 282 5.66 16.33 -16.83
CA LYS A 282 6.03 16.98 -15.57
C LYS A 282 5.68 16.10 -14.37
N LYS A 283 6.54 16.08 -13.36
CA LYS A 283 6.38 15.23 -12.17
C LYS A 283 6.11 16.06 -10.94
N ILE A 284 5.11 15.64 -10.16
CA ILE A 284 4.81 16.18 -8.83
C ILE A 284 4.94 15.04 -7.84
N PHE A 285 5.76 15.21 -6.82
CA PHE A 285 5.92 14.23 -5.74
C PHE A 285 5.34 14.77 -4.45
N ILE A 286 4.37 14.06 -3.88
CA ILE A 286 3.89 14.32 -2.52
C ILE A 286 4.50 13.29 -1.59
N LEU A 287 5.12 13.78 -0.51
CA LEU A 287 5.78 12.94 0.48
C LEU A 287 5.53 13.44 1.91
N GLY A 288 5.85 12.61 2.87
CA GLY A 288 5.64 12.87 4.30
C GLY A 288 5.31 11.58 5.06
N LEU A 289 5.00 11.68 6.33
CA LEU A 289 4.55 10.51 7.09
C LEU A 289 3.10 10.14 6.74
N PRO A 290 2.72 8.89 6.93
CA PRO A 290 1.31 8.50 6.85
C PRO A 290 0.45 9.42 7.73
N ARG A 291 -0.78 9.70 7.31
CA ARG A 291 -1.74 10.50 8.07
C ARG A 291 -1.37 11.98 8.28
N SER A 292 -0.41 12.51 7.54
CA SER A 292 -0.04 13.93 7.56
C SER A 292 -0.86 14.84 6.63
N GLY A 293 -1.87 14.29 5.93
CA GLY A 293 -2.71 15.04 4.98
C GLY A 293 -2.33 14.84 3.50
N THR A 294 -1.37 13.99 3.20
CA THR A 294 -0.90 13.71 1.82
C THR A 294 -2.01 13.29 0.87
N THR A 295 -3.00 12.51 1.32
CA THR A 295 -4.15 12.11 0.49
C THR A 295 -5.08 13.28 0.16
N LEU A 296 -5.24 14.22 1.09
CA LEU A 296 -6.01 15.43 0.85
C LEU A 296 -5.33 16.29 -0.24
N LEU A 297 -4.01 16.44 -0.14
CA LEU A 297 -3.23 17.17 -1.16
C LEU A 297 -3.28 16.47 -2.52
N GLU A 298 -3.19 15.14 -2.54
CA GLU A 298 -3.34 14.35 -3.76
C GLU A 298 -4.70 14.61 -4.41
N LYS A 299 -5.80 14.58 -3.64
CA LYS A 299 -7.15 14.89 -4.14
C LYS A 299 -7.26 16.32 -4.67
N ILE A 300 -6.73 17.29 -3.95
CA ILE A 300 -6.76 18.70 -4.37
C ILE A 300 -6.03 18.87 -5.69
N ILE A 301 -4.79 18.42 -5.80
CA ILE A 301 -3.96 18.63 -6.99
C ILE A 301 -4.47 17.80 -8.17
N SER A 302 -4.89 16.56 -7.95
CA SER A 302 -5.46 15.71 -9.02
C SER A 302 -6.88 16.11 -9.44
N SER A 303 -7.50 17.09 -8.78
CA SER A 303 -8.73 17.72 -9.28
C SER A 303 -8.47 18.68 -10.46
N HIS A 304 -7.22 19.10 -10.63
CA HIS A 304 -6.81 19.92 -11.78
C HIS A 304 -6.81 19.05 -13.05
N PRO A 305 -7.45 19.50 -14.18
CA PRO A 305 -7.65 18.67 -15.38
C PRO A 305 -6.36 18.18 -16.05
N LYS A 306 -5.23 18.84 -15.81
CA LYS A 306 -3.93 18.48 -16.37
C LYS A 306 -3.14 17.47 -15.51
N VAL A 307 -3.66 17.05 -14.36
CA VAL A 307 -2.93 16.24 -13.38
C VAL A 307 -3.56 14.89 -13.19
N GLY A 308 -2.82 13.83 -13.55
CA GLY A 308 -3.17 12.46 -13.25
C GLY A 308 -2.39 11.95 -12.05
N SER A 309 -3.03 11.22 -11.14
CA SER A 309 -2.38 10.62 -9.98
C SER A 309 -2.16 9.12 -10.16
N VAL A 310 -0.97 8.67 -9.76
CA VAL A 310 -0.63 7.25 -9.66
C VAL A 310 -0.53 6.76 -8.20
N SER A 311 -0.87 7.63 -7.24
CA SER A 311 -0.84 7.33 -5.81
C SER A 311 0.50 6.77 -5.31
N GLU A 312 0.48 5.67 -4.55
CA GLU A 312 1.64 5.09 -3.85
C GLU A 312 2.27 3.97 -4.68
N ILE A 313 2.93 4.31 -5.79
CA ILE A 313 3.52 3.30 -6.69
C ILE A 313 4.83 2.69 -6.20
N GLY A 314 5.57 3.37 -5.32
CA GLY A 314 6.79 2.84 -4.71
C GLY A 314 7.97 2.55 -5.66
N PHE A 315 7.92 2.97 -6.92
CA PHE A 315 8.92 2.65 -7.93
C PHE A 315 10.34 3.10 -7.53
N ILE A 316 10.46 4.34 -7.02
CA ILE A 316 11.77 4.90 -6.62
C ILE A 316 12.36 4.10 -5.47
N TYR A 317 11.51 3.74 -4.48
CA TYR A 317 11.90 2.87 -3.39
C TYR A 317 12.48 1.53 -3.89
N GLU A 318 11.78 0.85 -4.77
CA GLU A 318 12.19 -0.47 -5.27
C GLU A 318 13.51 -0.44 -6.03
N LYS A 319 13.72 0.62 -6.81
CA LYS A 319 14.92 0.74 -7.63
C LYS A 319 16.15 1.23 -6.88
N ILE A 320 15.99 2.00 -5.82
CA ILE A 320 17.11 2.68 -5.15
C ILE A 320 17.42 2.09 -3.78
N ASN A 321 16.40 1.60 -3.05
CA ASN A 321 16.58 1.18 -1.66
C ASN A 321 17.66 0.09 -1.50
N GLU A 322 17.78 -0.81 -2.45
CA GLU A 322 18.81 -1.86 -2.44
C GLU A 322 20.22 -1.26 -2.37
N TYR A 323 20.50 -0.24 -3.21
CA TYR A 323 21.84 0.40 -3.24
C TYR A 323 22.18 1.18 -1.96
N ILE A 324 21.15 1.56 -1.19
CA ILE A 324 21.35 2.25 0.09
C ILE A 324 21.52 1.26 1.25
N THR A 325 20.84 0.12 1.21
CA THR A 325 20.71 -0.78 2.37
C THR A 325 21.73 -1.92 2.39
N THR A 326 22.20 -2.37 1.24
CA THR A 326 23.05 -3.59 1.13
C THR A 326 24.52 -3.38 1.44
N SER A 327 25.05 -2.15 1.35
CA SER A 327 26.46 -1.83 1.60
C SER A 327 26.63 -0.83 2.75
N ASN A 328 27.85 -0.68 3.28
CA ASN A 328 28.15 0.32 4.31
C ASN A 328 28.11 1.76 3.77
N GLU A 329 28.33 1.95 2.48
CA GLU A 329 28.24 3.24 1.78
C GLU A 329 27.34 3.13 0.55
N ILE A 330 26.86 4.27 0.03
CA ILE A 330 26.15 4.29 -1.24
C ILE A 330 27.18 4.10 -2.35
N ASP A 331 26.96 3.10 -3.18
CA ASP A 331 27.83 2.78 -4.32
C ASP A 331 27.55 3.76 -5.47
N GLU A 332 28.46 4.74 -5.61
CA GLU A 332 28.37 5.80 -6.63
C GLU A 332 28.31 5.22 -8.04
N THR A 333 29.10 4.18 -8.33
CA THR A 333 29.10 3.55 -9.67
C THR A 333 27.77 2.91 -10.02
N LYS A 334 27.06 2.36 -9.04
CA LYS A 334 25.72 1.82 -9.26
C LYS A 334 24.69 2.93 -9.49
N ILE A 335 24.82 4.05 -8.78
CA ILE A 335 23.94 5.21 -9.01
C ILE A 335 24.19 5.79 -10.42
N ASP A 336 25.48 5.95 -10.81
CA ASP A 336 25.84 6.38 -12.17
C ASP A 336 25.31 5.43 -13.25
N ASN A 337 25.36 4.12 -13.01
CA ASN A 337 24.76 3.12 -13.90
C ASN A 337 23.25 3.27 -14.01
N LEU A 338 22.55 3.59 -12.92
CA LEU A 338 21.10 3.87 -12.98
C LEU A 338 20.81 5.15 -13.78
N MET A 339 21.64 6.20 -13.63
CA MET A 339 21.54 7.43 -14.43
C MET A 339 21.77 7.12 -15.91
N ASN A 340 22.82 6.37 -16.24
CA ASN A 340 23.17 5.99 -17.62
C ASN A 340 22.13 5.06 -18.28
N LYS A 341 21.44 4.22 -17.51
CA LYS A 341 20.35 3.33 -17.99
C LYS A 341 19.03 4.06 -18.25
N ASN A 342 19.01 5.38 -18.15
CA ASN A 342 17.81 6.18 -18.36
C ASN A 342 16.64 5.80 -17.42
N PHE A 343 16.89 5.96 -16.12
CA PHE A 343 15.92 5.74 -15.04
C PHE A 343 14.55 6.41 -15.33
N SER A 344 14.57 7.61 -15.89
CA SER A 344 13.37 8.34 -16.28
C SER A 344 12.55 7.57 -17.34
N LYS A 345 13.21 6.90 -18.28
CA LYS A 345 12.54 6.07 -19.30
C LYS A 345 11.89 4.83 -18.67
N GLU A 346 12.57 4.15 -17.74
CA GLU A 346 12.00 3.01 -17.02
C GLU A 346 10.79 3.44 -16.18
N TYR A 347 10.90 4.58 -15.47
CA TYR A 347 9.80 5.14 -14.71
C TYR A 347 8.59 5.45 -15.61
N ASN A 348 8.81 6.10 -16.75
CA ASN A 348 7.74 6.40 -17.70
C ASN A 348 7.13 5.15 -18.34
N ALA A 349 7.93 4.13 -18.65
CA ALA A 349 7.43 2.84 -19.13
C ALA A 349 6.55 2.16 -18.09
N PHE A 350 6.94 2.21 -16.81
CA PHE A 350 6.13 1.71 -15.71
C PHE A 350 4.80 2.48 -15.59
N LEU A 351 4.84 3.82 -15.72
CA LEU A 351 3.64 4.65 -15.68
C LEU A 351 2.62 4.33 -16.78
N ASN A 352 3.08 3.82 -17.93
CA ASN A 352 2.19 3.43 -19.03
C ASN A 352 1.29 2.22 -18.68
N SER A 353 1.59 1.51 -17.58
CA SER A 353 0.72 0.43 -17.06
C SER A 353 -0.51 0.97 -16.33
N PHE A 354 -0.56 2.27 -16.03
CA PHE A 354 -1.66 2.90 -15.32
C PHE A 354 -2.56 3.68 -16.27
N ASN A 355 -3.83 3.80 -15.92
CA ASN A 355 -4.81 4.60 -16.67
C ASN A 355 -4.61 6.10 -16.38
N VAL A 356 -3.47 6.66 -16.78
CA VAL A 356 -3.08 8.05 -16.54
C VAL A 356 -2.41 8.61 -17.79
N GLN A 357 -3.03 9.62 -18.44
CA GLN A 357 -2.58 10.20 -19.71
C GLN A 357 -2.23 11.70 -19.62
N GLU A 358 -2.41 12.30 -18.44
CA GLU A 358 -2.32 13.73 -18.21
C GLU A 358 -0.87 14.24 -18.38
N GLU A 359 -0.74 15.58 -18.60
CA GLU A 359 0.55 16.28 -18.78
C GLU A 359 1.42 16.20 -17.51
N TYR A 360 0.78 16.30 -16.33
CA TYR A 360 1.43 16.23 -15.03
C TYR A 360 1.11 14.90 -14.37
N ILE A 361 2.14 14.21 -13.90
CA ILE A 361 2.00 12.97 -13.15
C ILE A 361 2.30 13.22 -11.67
N LEU A 362 1.34 12.89 -10.83
CA LEU A 362 1.45 13.00 -9.39
C LEU A 362 1.73 11.64 -8.76
N ASP A 363 2.91 11.50 -8.18
CA ASP A 363 3.34 10.34 -7.37
C ASP A 363 3.28 10.71 -5.88
N LYS A 364 2.38 10.07 -5.13
CA LYS A 364 2.23 10.30 -3.70
C LYS A 364 2.80 9.11 -2.89
N THR A 365 4.02 8.70 -3.17
CA THR A 365 4.72 7.69 -2.38
C THR A 365 5.32 8.31 -1.13
N LEU A 366 4.74 8.01 0.03
CA LEU A 366 5.08 8.64 1.31
C LEU A 366 6.56 8.51 1.65
N THR A 367 7.14 7.32 1.44
CA THR A 367 8.54 7.00 1.73
C THR A 367 9.55 7.70 0.82
N ASN A 368 9.09 8.45 -0.21
CA ASN A 368 9.95 9.24 -1.07
C ASN A 368 10.70 10.34 -0.33
N PHE A 369 10.36 10.64 0.94
CA PHE A 369 11.16 11.54 1.77
C PHE A 369 12.60 11.05 1.98
N TRP A 370 12.85 9.75 1.90
CA TRP A 370 14.21 9.20 1.91
C TRP A 370 15.00 9.54 0.64
N TYR A 371 14.31 9.74 -0.49
CA TYR A 371 14.88 9.74 -1.83
C TYR A 371 14.84 11.09 -2.53
N ILE A 372 14.57 12.19 -1.82
CA ILE A 372 14.44 13.55 -2.42
C ILE A 372 15.64 13.90 -3.29
N GLY A 373 16.87 13.65 -2.82
CA GLY A 373 18.07 13.91 -3.60
C GLY A 373 18.14 13.09 -4.89
N PHE A 374 17.75 11.82 -4.86
CA PHE A 374 17.68 10.98 -6.06
C PHE A 374 16.57 11.43 -7.00
N ILE A 375 15.40 11.83 -6.46
CA ILE A 375 14.32 12.40 -7.26
C ILE A 375 14.83 13.63 -8.03
N LYS A 376 15.56 14.52 -7.37
CA LYS A 376 16.14 15.71 -8.01
C LYS A 376 17.23 15.39 -9.03
N ILE A 377 17.95 14.28 -8.86
CA ILE A 377 18.90 13.79 -9.86
C ILE A 377 18.16 13.28 -11.10
N PHE A 378 17.17 12.41 -10.94
CA PHE A 378 16.48 11.77 -12.06
C PHE A 378 15.40 12.65 -12.71
N PHE A 379 14.79 13.54 -11.93
CA PHE A 379 13.71 14.45 -12.34
C PHE A 379 13.99 15.87 -11.84
N PRO A 380 15.00 16.57 -12.37
CA PRO A 380 15.47 17.87 -11.84
C PRO A 380 14.37 18.94 -11.81
N ASN A 381 13.43 18.89 -12.77
CA ASN A 381 12.33 19.85 -12.86
C ASN A 381 11.08 19.42 -12.06
N SER A 382 11.18 18.32 -11.28
CA SER A 382 10.05 17.86 -10.48
C SER A 382 9.71 18.83 -9.35
N LYS A 383 8.42 18.91 -9.03
CA LYS A 383 7.90 19.63 -7.87
C LYS A 383 7.79 18.67 -6.68
N ILE A 384 8.34 19.06 -5.55
CA ILE A 384 8.31 18.25 -4.33
C ILE A 384 7.46 18.96 -3.28
N ILE A 385 6.43 18.27 -2.81
CA ILE A 385 5.50 18.76 -1.79
C ILE A 385 5.65 17.89 -0.56
N HIS A 386 6.11 18.49 0.53
CA HIS A 386 6.22 17.86 1.82
C HIS A 386 5.03 18.23 2.69
N SER A 387 4.17 17.24 2.98
CA SER A 387 3.04 17.39 3.88
C SER A 387 3.45 16.96 5.29
N TYR A 388 3.27 17.83 6.25
CA TYR A 388 3.51 17.53 7.66
C TYR A 388 2.40 18.05 8.56
N ARG A 389 2.35 17.56 9.79
CA ARG A 389 1.28 17.82 10.75
C ARG A 389 1.87 17.91 12.16
N ASN A 390 1.11 18.45 13.13
CA ASN A 390 1.47 18.35 14.54
C ASN A 390 1.89 16.91 14.89
N ALA A 391 3.07 16.75 15.49
CA ALA A 391 3.70 15.44 15.71
C ALA A 391 2.81 14.50 16.55
N ARG A 392 2.21 15.00 17.65
CA ARG A 392 1.36 14.19 18.54
C ARG A 392 0.08 13.73 17.82
N ASP A 393 -0.59 14.64 17.07
CA ASP A 393 -1.78 14.30 16.29
C ASP A 393 -1.46 13.34 15.13
N ASN A 394 -0.32 13.51 14.48
CA ASN A 394 0.12 12.63 13.39
C ASN A 394 0.38 11.21 13.91
N CYS A 395 1.20 11.08 14.96
CA CYS A 395 1.54 9.80 15.56
C CYS A 395 0.30 9.08 16.14
N LEU A 396 -0.59 9.80 16.83
CA LEU A 396 -1.87 9.23 17.26
C LEU A 396 -2.67 8.71 16.07
N SER A 397 -2.74 9.48 15.00
CA SER A 397 -3.47 9.07 13.79
C SER A 397 -2.83 7.85 13.11
N ILE A 398 -1.51 7.68 13.18
CA ILE A 398 -0.82 6.45 12.73
C ILE A 398 -1.21 5.29 13.64
N TYR A 399 -1.09 5.44 14.96
CA TYR A 399 -1.33 4.40 15.97
C TYR A 399 -2.75 3.82 15.93
N LYS A 400 -3.74 4.64 15.54
CA LYS A 400 -5.16 4.24 15.43
C LYS A 400 -5.53 3.60 14.09
N ASN A 401 -4.61 3.49 13.15
CA ASN A 401 -4.91 2.96 11.83
C ASN A 401 -4.15 1.65 11.59
N LEU A 402 -4.87 0.65 11.08
CA LEU A 402 -4.27 -0.59 10.63
C LEU A 402 -3.74 -0.40 9.21
N PHE A 403 -2.43 -0.55 9.06
CA PHE A 403 -1.78 -0.63 7.75
C PHE A 403 -1.90 -2.05 7.19
N PRO A 404 -1.70 -2.25 5.87
CA PRO A 404 -1.78 -3.59 5.29
C PRO A 404 -1.00 -4.62 6.11
N LEU A 405 -1.61 -5.77 6.39
CA LEU A 405 -1.03 -6.80 7.27
C LEU A 405 0.33 -7.32 6.77
N THR A 406 0.63 -7.13 5.48
CA THR A 406 1.92 -7.46 4.87
C THR A 406 3.05 -6.47 5.24
N ILE A 407 2.72 -5.28 5.76
CA ILE A 407 3.70 -4.30 6.22
C ILE A 407 4.16 -4.69 7.63
N ASN A 408 5.44 -5.03 7.75
CA ASN A 408 6.06 -5.46 9.00
C ASN A 408 7.04 -4.39 9.52
N GLU A 409 6.50 -3.21 9.83
CA GLU A 409 7.23 -2.06 10.34
C GLU A 409 6.82 -1.78 11.78
N LYS A 410 7.68 -2.10 12.74
CA LYS A 410 7.38 -2.01 14.17
C LYS A 410 7.00 -0.61 14.62
N TRP A 411 7.62 0.41 14.03
CA TRP A 411 7.35 1.81 14.36
C TRP A 411 5.91 2.27 14.06
N LEU A 412 5.17 1.55 13.22
CA LEU A 412 3.75 1.86 12.98
C LEU A 412 2.84 1.49 14.16
N TYR A 413 3.27 0.54 14.99
CA TYR A 413 2.44 -0.12 16.01
C TYR A 413 2.96 0.04 17.45
N ASN A 414 4.24 0.40 17.63
CA ASN A 414 4.88 0.59 18.92
C ASN A 414 5.13 2.07 19.21
N GLN A 415 4.68 2.55 20.37
CA GLN A 415 4.77 3.99 20.74
C GLN A 415 6.22 4.52 20.74
N GLU A 416 7.15 3.75 21.32
CA GLU A 416 8.55 4.17 21.46
C GLU A 416 9.28 4.18 20.12
N GLU A 417 9.08 3.12 19.32
CA GLU A 417 9.64 3.00 17.98
C GLU A 417 9.09 4.10 17.05
N MET A 418 7.79 4.42 17.18
CA MET A 418 7.15 5.51 16.44
C MET A 418 7.78 6.87 16.74
N GLY A 419 8.00 7.17 18.02
CA GLY A 419 8.66 8.41 18.42
C GLY A 419 10.09 8.50 17.87
N LYS A 420 10.88 7.42 17.99
CA LYS A 420 12.24 7.33 17.44
C LYS A 420 12.27 7.51 15.92
N PHE A 421 11.34 6.86 15.21
CA PHE A 421 11.24 7.00 13.75
C PHE A 421 10.84 8.43 13.35
N TYR A 422 9.94 9.06 14.09
CA TYR A 422 9.55 10.45 13.83
C TYR A 422 10.74 11.40 13.97
N LEU A 423 11.63 11.20 14.96
CA LEU A 423 12.85 12.01 15.09
C LEU A 423 13.79 11.83 13.89
N ILE A 424 13.98 10.59 13.41
CA ILE A 424 14.79 10.31 12.20
C ILE A 424 14.20 10.99 10.97
N TYR A 425 12.88 10.88 10.79
CA TYR A 425 12.17 11.53 9.69
C TYR A 425 12.35 13.07 9.73
N ASN A 426 12.12 13.69 10.88
CA ASN A 426 12.26 15.13 11.05
C ASN A 426 13.68 15.61 10.76
N ASP A 427 14.68 14.86 11.20
CA ASP A 427 16.10 15.13 10.95
C ASP A 427 16.44 15.01 9.44
N MET A 428 15.89 14.02 8.75
CA MET A 428 16.03 13.88 7.30
C MET A 428 15.37 15.06 6.55
N MET A 429 14.19 15.51 6.97
CA MET A 429 13.52 16.64 6.32
C MET A 429 14.24 17.98 6.57
N LYS A 430 14.82 18.15 7.78
CA LYS A 430 15.72 19.31 8.05
C LYS A 430 16.95 19.30 7.14
N PHE A 431 17.55 18.12 6.91
CA PHE A 431 18.69 17.95 6.00
C PHE A 431 18.32 18.31 4.55
N TRP A 432 17.20 17.80 4.04
CA TRP A 432 16.74 18.12 2.69
C TRP A 432 16.38 19.59 2.51
N LYS A 433 15.77 20.21 3.53
CA LYS A 433 15.50 21.65 3.51
C LYS A 433 16.79 22.47 3.40
N LYS A 434 17.88 22.04 4.06
CA LYS A 434 19.17 22.72 3.96
C LYS A 434 19.77 22.64 2.54
N ILE A 435 19.56 21.52 1.82
CA ILE A 435 20.11 21.32 0.46
C ILE A 435 19.25 21.98 -0.62
N PHE A 436 17.92 21.80 -0.55
CA PHE A 436 16.99 22.16 -1.62
C PHE A 436 16.10 23.37 -1.33
N ASN A 437 16.15 23.90 -0.11
CA ASN A 437 15.43 25.11 0.36
C ASN A 437 14.05 25.30 -0.31
N ASP A 438 13.96 26.24 -1.27
CA ASP A 438 12.71 26.65 -1.94
C ASP A 438 12.20 25.64 -2.99
N GLU A 439 12.98 24.60 -3.30
CA GLU A 439 12.55 23.55 -4.23
C GLU A 439 11.61 22.51 -3.58
N ILE A 440 11.43 22.59 -2.24
CA ILE A 440 10.50 21.75 -1.49
C ILE A 440 9.41 22.64 -0.88
N TYR A 441 8.18 22.50 -1.34
CA TYR A 441 7.04 23.18 -0.74
C TYR A 441 6.62 22.47 0.54
N ASN A 442 6.87 23.12 1.68
CA ASN A 442 6.53 22.57 2.99
C ASN A 442 5.15 23.05 3.41
N LEU A 443 4.16 22.17 3.44
CA LEU A 443 2.78 22.49 3.80
C LEU A 443 2.36 21.81 5.10
N LYS A 444 2.09 22.63 6.10
CA LYS A 444 1.52 22.16 7.35
C LYS A 444 0.02 21.88 7.20
N TYR A 445 -0.42 20.71 7.61
CA TYR A 445 -1.82 20.29 7.49
C TYR A 445 -2.78 21.29 8.16
N GLU A 446 -2.43 21.77 9.34
CA GLU A 446 -3.24 22.72 10.11
C GLU A 446 -3.41 24.05 9.36
N ASP A 447 -2.38 24.52 8.64
CA ASP A 447 -2.44 25.77 7.88
C ASP A 447 -3.39 25.61 6.68
N LEU A 448 -3.34 24.46 5.98
CA LEU A 448 -4.30 24.14 4.91
C LEU A 448 -5.75 24.11 5.41
N ILE A 449 -5.99 23.56 6.62
CA ILE A 449 -7.33 23.47 7.19
C ILE A 449 -7.85 24.86 7.62
N ASN A 450 -6.97 25.72 8.12
CA ASN A 450 -7.34 27.05 8.64
C ASN A 450 -7.51 28.08 7.53
N ASP A 451 -6.71 28.00 6.47
CA ASP A 451 -6.69 28.94 5.33
C ASP A 451 -6.71 28.18 3.99
N LYS A 452 -7.83 27.49 3.78
CA LYS A 452 -8.02 26.54 2.68
C LYS A 452 -7.69 27.16 1.31
N GLU A 453 -8.36 28.25 0.96
CA GLU A 453 -8.31 28.79 -0.39
C GLU A 453 -6.91 29.35 -0.73
N ASN A 454 -6.34 30.18 0.14
CA ASN A 454 -5.02 30.74 -0.12
C ASN A 454 -3.95 29.64 -0.21
N LYS A 455 -3.97 28.66 0.70
CA LYS A 455 -3.01 27.54 0.68
C LYS A 455 -3.15 26.66 -0.56
N ILE A 456 -4.35 26.42 -1.05
CA ILE A 456 -4.56 25.70 -2.31
C ILE A 456 -4.05 26.53 -3.51
N ARG A 457 -4.31 27.85 -3.56
CA ARG A 457 -3.79 28.72 -4.61
C ARG A 457 -2.26 28.75 -4.63
N GLU A 458 -1.62 28.89 -3.47
CA GLU A 458 -0.15 28.81 -3.34
C GLU A 458 0.38 27.46 -3.86
N LEU A 459 -0.28 26.35 -3.48
CA LEU A 459 0.10 25.00 -3.87
C LEU A 459 0.01 24.78 -5.40
N ILE A 460 -1.08 25.20 -6.03
CA ILE A 460 -1.29 25.09 -7.49
C ILE A 460 -0.26 25.94 -8.23
N LYS A 461 0.01 27.16 -7.75
CA LYS A 461 1.06 28.03 -8.31
C LYS A 461 2.45 27.40 -8.18
N PHE A 462 2.78 26.80 -7.04
CA PHE A 462 4.06 26.08 -6.86
C PHE A 462 4.23 24.94 -7.86
N CYS A 463 3.13 24.26 -8.23
CA CYS A 463 3.14 23.19 -9.23
C CYS A 463 3.26 23.69 -10.69
N ASP A 464 3.44 24.99 -10.93
CA ASP A 464 3.41 25.62 -12.26
C ASP A 464 2.11 25.33 -13.03
N LEU A 465 0.99 25.25 -12.31
CA LEU A 465 -0.35 25.04 -12.84
C LEU A 465 -1.13 26.37 -12.81
N ASN A 466 -1.94 26.59 -13.85
CA ASN A 466 -2.92 27.65 -13.82
C ASN A 466 -4.02 27.30 -12.79
N TRP A 467 -4.68 28.34 -12.27
CA TRP A 467 -5.78 28.12 -11.33
C TRP A 467 -6.97 27.41 -12.01
N ASP A 468 -7.54 26.43 -11.30
CA ASP A 468 -8.79 25.77 -11.66
C ASP A 468 -9.65 25.57 -10.39
N ASP A 469 -10.90 26.01 -10.42
CA ASP A 469 -11.81 26.00 -9.26
C ASP A 469 -12.14 24.57 -8.77
N LYS A 470 -11.97 23.56 -9.62
CA LYS A 470 -12.11 22.14 -9.22
C LYS A 470 -11.19 21.75 -8.08
N CYS A 471 -10.06 22.45 -7.91
CA CYS A 471 -9.14 22.20 -6.81
C CYS A 471 -9.75 22.55 -5.44
N LEU A 472 -10.70 23.49 -5.37
CA LEU A 472 -11.45 23.80 -4.13
C LEU A 472 -12.52 22.73 -3.83
N ASP A 473 -13.03 22.09 -4.87
CA ASP A 473 -14.09 21.07 -4.80
C ASP A 473 -13.55 19.63 -4.85
N HIS A 474 -12.34 19.42 -4.32
CA HIS A 474 -11.62 18.14 -4.33
C HIS A 474 -12.48 16.93 -3.91
N HIS A 475 -13.48 17.11 -3.04
CA HIS A 475 -14.38 16.07 -2.58
C HIS A 475 -15.34 15.56 -3.68
N LYS A 476 -15.50 16.30 -4.77
CA LYS A 476 -16.24 15.89 -5.98
C LYS A 476 -15.36 15.13 -6.98
N ASN A 477 -14.05 15.12 -6.75
CA ASN A 477 -13.10 14.42 -7.63
C ASN A 477 -13.27 12.90 -7.49
N THR A 478 -13.54 12.24 -8.61
CA THR A 478 -13.73 10.79 -8.74
C THR A 478 -12.48 10.07 -9.26
N ASN A 479 -11.38 10.79 -9.47
CA ASN A 479 -10.12 10.17 -9.91
C ASN A 479 -9.70 9.08 -8.91
N PRO A 480 -9.27 7.91 -9.40
CA PRO A 480 -8.91 6.79 -8.53
C PRO A 480 -7.69 7.15 -7.65
N ILE A 481 -7.85 6.99 -6.35
CA ILE A 481 -6.78 7.16 -5.37
C ILE A 481 -6.77 5.96 -4.44
N LYS A 482 -5.63 5.31 -4.31
CA LYS A 482 -5.45 4.14 -3.44
C LYS A 482 -4.78 4.55 -2.14
N THR A 483 -5.56 4.62 -1.05
CA THR A 483 -5.06 5.05 0.26
C THR A 483 -6.00 4.64 1.39
N LEU A 484 -5.45 4.45 2.60
CA LEU A 484 -6.23 4.24 3.83
C LEU A 484 -7.10 5.45 4.22
N SER A 485 -6.81 6.63 3.69
CA SER A 485 -7.48 7.89 4.03
C SER A 485 -8.58 8.29 3.05
N ILE A 486 -8.96 7.42 2.09
CA ILE A 486 -9.87 7.77 1.00
C ILE A 486 -11.22 8.30 1.52
N ASN A 487 -11.80 7.65 2.53
CA ASN A 487 -13.09 8.04 3.10
C ASN A 487 -13.06 9.42 3.77
N GLN A 488 -11.89 9.84 4.27
CA GLN A 488 -11.70 11.17 4.86
C GLN A 488 -11.45 12.22 3.78
N ALA A 489 -10.65 11.90 2.77
CA ALA A 489 -10.33 12.81 1.67
C ALA A 489 -11.51 13.04 0.69
N ASN A 490 -12.49 12.16 0.69
CA ASN A 490 -13.74 12.32 -0.07
C ASN A 490 -14.77 13.25 0.61
N LYS A 491 -14.45 13.79 1.79
CA LYS A 491 -15.30 14.76 2.49
C LYS A 491 -14.77 16.19 2.27
N PRO A 492 -15.61 17.22 2.34
CA PRO A 492 -15.13 18.59 2.43
C PRO A 492 -14.14 18.75 3.58
N ILE A 493 -13.22 19.69 3.47
CA ILE A 493 -12.24 19.97 4.53
C ILE A 493 -12.96 20.30 5.85
N TYR A 494 -12.58 19.63 6.94
CA TYR A 494 -13.18 19.77 8.27
C TYR A 494 -12.10 19.94 9.36
N LYS A 495 -12.45 20.70 10.42
CA LYS A 495 -11.51 21.05 11.52
C LYS A 495 -11.43 20.00 12.64
N THR A 496 -12.34 19.02 12.67
CA THR A 496 -12.46 18.08 13.80
C THR A 496 -11.32 17.06 13.91
N SER A 497 -10.40 17.05 12.95
CA SER A 497 -9.20 16.20 12.97
C SER A 497 -8.06 16.80 13.79
N ILE A 498 -8.08 18.08 14.09
CA ILE A 498 -6.99 18.80 14.79
C ILE A 498 -7.15 18.63 16.31
N ASN A 499 -6.04 18.55 17.03
CA ASN A 499 -5.96 18.44 18.50
C ASN A 499 -6.63 17.19 19.09
N LYS A 500 -6.78 16.11 18.34
CA LYS A 500 -7.34 14.84 18.86
C LYS A 500 -6.42 14.14 19.85
N SER A 501 -5.13 14.40 19.80
CA SER A 501 -4.14 13.85 20.74
C SER A 501 -4.46 14.16 22.21
N LYS A 502 -5.17 15.25 22.49
CA LYS A 502 -5.59 15.64 23.85
C LYS A 502 -6.48 14.58 24.54
N PHE A 503 -7.31 13.86 23.77
CA PHE A 503 -8.19 12.82 24.32
C PHE A 503 -7.44 11.55 24.77
N TYR A 504 -6.17 11.40 24.37
CA TYR A 504 -5.33 10.24 24.64
C TYR A 504 -4.01 10.61 25.34
N GLU A 505 -3.93 11.80 25.94
CA GLU A 505 -2.67 12.36 26.46
C GLU A 505 -2.02 11.44 27.50
N ASN A 506 -2.81 10.92 28.43
CA ASN A 506 -2.34 10.01 29.49
C ASN A 506 -2.06 8.57 28.99
N LYS A 507 -2.39 8.25 27.75
CA LYS A 507 -2.24 6.91 27.15
C LYS A 507 -1.00 6.79 26.27
N LEU A 508 -0.48 7.90 25.77
CA LEU A 508 0.64 7.95 24.82
C LEU A 508 1.90 8.58 25.42
N THR A 509 2.09 8.43 26.74
CA THR A 509 3.17 9.07 27.49
C THR A 509 4.57 8.69 27.00
N LYS A 510 4.79 7.41 26.64
CA LYS A 510 6.06 6.92 26.09
C LYS A 510 6.38 7.59 24.75
N LEU A 511 5.39 7.73 23.88
CA LEU A 511 5.52 8.42 22.60
C LEU A 511 5.82 9.90 22.81
N TYR A 512 5.05 10.57 23.65
CA TYR A 512 5.14 12.02 23.82
C TYR A 512 6.44 12.45 24.48
N SER A 513 6.98 11.67 25.45
CA SER A 513 8.29 11.93 26.05
C SER A 513 9.46 11.91 25.05
N ILE A 514 9.30 11.18 23.93
CA ILE A 514 10.28 11.16 22.84
C ILE A 514 10.05 12.35 21.91
N LEU A 515 8.80 12.64 21.56
CA LEU A 515 8.45 13.75 20.66
C LEU A 515 8.78 15.13 21.26
N ASP A 516 8.76 15.27 22.57
CA ASP A 516 9.12 16.53 23.26
C ASP A 516 10.59 16.92 23.05
N LYS A 517 11.44 16.01 22.57
CA LYS A 517 12.82 16.30 22.11
C LYS A 517 12.88 17.05 20.77
N LEU A 518 11.75 17.28 20.11
CA LEU A 518 11.66 18.09 18.87
C LEU A 518 11.73 19.59 19.13
N ASN A 519 11.42 19.99 20.35
CA ASN A 519 11.50 21.37 20.84
C ASN A 519 12.94 21.61 21.40
#